data_38cfc249818dbd01aa0deb9492831737
#
_entry.id   38cfc249818dbd01aa0deb9492831737
#
_cell.length_a   1.000
_cell.length_b   1.000
_cell.length_c   1.000
_cell.angle_alpha   90.00
_cell.angle_beta   90.00
_cell.angle_gamma   90.00
#
_symmetry.space_group_name_H-M   'P 1'
#
loop_
_entity.id
_entity.type
_entity.pdbx_description
1 polymer ?
#
loop_
_entity_poly.entity_id
_entity_poly.type
_entity_poly.pdbx_seq_one_letter_code
_entity_poly.pdbx_strand_id
1 'polypeptide(L)'
;MLAFMKARPTTYVIHYQRGRVKREGAGLAFLYYNPTSSIVAIPVGSADLPFVFAETTIDFQTVTIQGQLTYQVTDPRRLASALDFSLDRRGNHASDDPHKLGERLVNAAQIQAHDVVQRLTLRDALVSTGAIVAQVLAGLRASEAVRMLGVSILDVTIVAIKPTPEIGRALEAEAREGLQRQSDEAIYARRNAAVEQERRIKESELQTEIAVQEKQRQIRETRMAADIAIEEQRSELLVTKTENERAEADSRAYALSATLQPVRDVDWRTLLAVSAGGTDPKLMIALAFREMAENAGKIGSLTVTPDLLSQLIGAPSALEATGIVRTTSDKKGEGR
;
A
#
# COMPACT_ATOMS: atom_id res chain seq x y z
N MET A 1 -51.77 9.27 -17.34
CA MET A 1 -51.64 9.41 -15.88
C MET A 1 -50.68 10.51 -15.55
N LEU A 2 -51.00 11.37 -14.58
CA LEU A 2 -50.06 12.30 -13.99
C LEU A 2 -49.11 11.54 -13.05
N ALA A 3 -47.80 11.80 -13.14
CA ALA A 3 -46.79 11.21 -12.30
C ALA A 3 -45.98 12.34 -11.62
N PHE A 4 -45.39 12.05 -10.46
CA PHE A 4 -44.53 12.97 -9.73
C PHE A 4 -43.09 12.48 -9.75
N MET A 5 -42.19 13.36 -10.10
CA MET A 5 -40.75 13.10 -10.04
C MET A 5 -40.13 13.98 -8.97
N LYS A 6 -39.31 13.36 -8.08
CA LYS A 6 -38.45 14.04 -7.12
C LYS A 6 -37.05 13.51 -7.26
N ALA A 7 -36.17 14.32 -7.80
CA ALA A 7 -34.77 13.97 -7.98
C ALA A 7 -33.95 14.30 -6.72
N ARG A 8 -32.86 13.54 -6.51
CA ARG A 8 -31.86 13.87 -5.50
C ARG A 8 -31.04 15.08 -5.95
N PRO A 9 -30.45 15.88 -5.06
CA PRO A 9 -29.58 16.99 -5.43
C PRO A 9 -28.40 16.59 -6.33
N THR A 10 -27.91 15.34 -6.20
CA THR A 10 -26.84 14.76 -6.99
C THR A 10 -27.29 14.17 -8.33
N THR A 11 -28.58 14.32 -8.68
CA THR A 11 -29.14 13.81 -9.93
C THR A 11 -29.62 14.98 -10.77
N TYR A 12 -29.05 15.12 -11.94
CA TYR A 12 -29.51 16.08 -12.94
C TYR A 12 -30.63 15.46 -13.77
N VAL A 13 -31.75 16.14 -13.87
CA VAL A 13 -32.91 15.66 -14.61
C VAL A 13 -33.16 16.56 -15.79
N ILE A 14 -33.39 15.95 -16.97
CA ILE A 14 -33.84 16.61 -18.18
C ILE A 14 -35.25 16.06 -18.48
N HIS A 15 -36.23 16.96 -18.47
CA HIS A 15 -37.61 16.66 -18.83
C HIS A 15 -37.90 17.07 -20.25
N TYR A 16 -38.09 16.11 -21.12
CA TYR A 16 -38.52 16.30 -22.49
C TYR A 16 -40.06 16.20 -22.56
N GLN A 17 -40.69 17.15 -23.22
CA GLN A 17 -42.10 17.11 -23.54
C GLN A 17 -42.28 17.37 -25.01
N ARG A 18 -42.88 16.38 -25.74
CA ARG A 18 -43.09 16.45 -27.18
C ARG A 18 -41.79 16.76 -27.95
N GLY A 19 -40.68 16.13 -27.56
CA GLY A 19 -39.36 16.30 -28.20
C GLY A 19 -38.59 17.57 -27.84
N ARG A 20 -39.11 18.43 -26.97
CA ARG A 20 -38.43 19.65 -26.54
C ARG A 20 -38.10 19.60 -25.05
N VAL A 21 -36.96 20.13 -24.67
CA VAL A 21 -36.60 20.27 -23.27
C VAL A 21 -37.53 21.32 -22.62
N LYS A 22 -38.28 20.91 -21.62
CA LYS A 22 -39.17 21.76 -20.87
C LYS A 22 -38.56 22.27 -19.57
N ARG A 23 -37.82 21.41 -18.89
CA ARG A 23 -37.15 21.72 -17.62
C ARG A 23 -35.89 20.88 -17.52
N GLU A 24 -34.89 21.43 -16.90
CA GLU A 24 -33.67 20.72 -16.59
C GLU A 24 -33.01 21.31 -15.36
N GLY A 25 -32.29 20.50 -14.61
CA GLY A 25 -31.54 20.90 -13.42
C GLY A 25 -31.34 19.76 -12.44
N ALA A 26 -30.50 20.03 -11.45
CA ALA A 26 -30.27 19.10 -10.35
C ALA A 26 -31.35 19.28 -9.26
N GLY A 27 -31.74 18.15 -8.65
CA GLY A 27 -32.68 18.17 -7.51
C GLY A 27 -34.09 18.64 -7.83
N LEU A 28 -34.54 18.54 -9.08
CA LEU A 28 -35.86 18.99 -9.48
C LEU A 28 -36.96 18.10 -8.90
N ALA A 29 -38.08 18.76 -8.53
CA ALA A 29 -39.33 18.09 -8.15
C ALA A 29 -40.47 18.69 -8.95
N PHE A 30 -41.21 17.86 -9.70
CA PHE A 30 -42.33 18.31 -10.52
C PHE A 30 -43.29 17.20 -10.89
N LEU A 31 -44.50 17.64 -11.25
CA LEU A 31 -45.51 16.78 -11.85
C LEU A 31 -45.41 16.78 -13.37
N TYR A 32 -45.60 15.63 -13.98
CA TYR A 32 -45.53 15.48 -15.44
C TYR A 32 -46.59 14.50 -15.96
N TYR A 33 -46.94 14.63 -17.22
CA TYR A 33 -47.86 13.75 -17.91
C TYR A 33 -47.07 12.66 -18.68
N ASN A 34 -47.11 11.45 -18.17
CA ASN A 34 -46.28 10.34 -18.61
C ASN A 34 -46.34 10.04 -20.13
N PRO A 35 -47.55 10.02 -20.78
CA PRO A 35 -47.60 9.65 -22.19
C PRO A 35 -46.88 10.60 -23.17
N THR A 36 -46.65 11.86 -22.80
CA THR A 36 -46.02 12.87 -23.66
C THR A 36 -44.67 13.34 -23.12
N SER A 37 -44.19 12.72 -22.08
CA SER A 37 -42.98 13.15 -21.40
C SER A 37 -41.95 12.01 -21.37
N SER A 38 -40.70 12.34 -21.62
CA SER A 38 -39.55 11.48 -21.37
C SER A 38 -38.67 12.17 -20.33
N ILE A 39 -38.24 11.41 -19.34
CA ILE A 39 -37.38 11.90 -18.26
C ILE A 39 -36.03 11.19 -18.36
N VAL A 40 -34.98 11.99 -18.41
CA VAL A 40 -33.59 11.53 -18.38
C VAL A 40 -33.03 11.92 -17.02
N ALA A 41 -32.46 10.97 -16.29
CA ALA A 41 -31.88 11.18 -14.97
C ALA A 41 -30.42 10.77 -14.94
N ILE A 42 -29.54 11.74 -14.78
CA ILE A 42 -28.09 11.58 -14.85
C ILE A 42 -27.49 11.87 -13.49
N PRO A 43 -26.72 10.94 -12.89
CA PRO A 43 -25.97 11.23 -11.68
C PRO A 43 -24.84 12.21 -12.01
N VAL A 44 -24.80 13.36 -11.31
CA VAL A 44 -23.73 14.37 -11.44
C VAL A 44 -22.76 14.37 -10.26
N GLY A 45 -23.00 13.50 -9.29
CA GLY A 45 -22.04 13.25 -8.21
C GLY A 45 -20.80 12.54 -8.74
N SER A 46 -19.70 12.61 -7.99
CA SER A 46 -18.54 11.79 -8.28
C SER A 46 -18.87 10.32 -8.11
N ALA A 47 -18.33 9.50 -8.99
CA ALA A 47 -18.48 8.04 -8.93
C ALA A 47 -17.13 7.37 -9.18
N ASP A 48 -16.96 6.23 -8.54
CA ASP A 48 -15.73 5.47 -8.59
C ASP A 48 -15.95 4.19 -9.40
N LEU A 49 -15.05 3.93 -10.32
CA LEU A 49 -15.05 2.75 -11.18
C LEU A 49 -13.78 1.93 -10.88
N PRO A 50 -13.92 0.76 -10.27
CA PRO A 50 -12.79 -0.14 -10.13
C PRO A 50 -12.42 -0.73 -11.49
N PHE A 51 -11.12 -0.93 -11.70
CA PHE A 51 -10.61 -1.58 -12.91
C PHE A 51 -9.50 -2.56 -12.59
N VAL A 52 -9.37 -3.56 -13.46
CA VAL A 52 -8.26 -4.51 -13.46
C VAL A 52 -7.83 -4.72 -14.90
N PHE A 53 -6.60 -4.33 -15.22
CA PHE A 53 -6.00 -4.49 -16.54
C PHE A 53 -4.88 -5.49 -16.51
N ALA A 54 -4.77 -6.32 -17.56
CA ALA A 54 -3.62 -7.16 -17.82
C ALA A 54 -2.89 -6.56 -19.02
N GLU A 55 -1.71 -6.00 -18.77
CA GLU A 55 -0.92 -5.29 -19.77
C GLU A 55 0.46 -5.93 -19.92
N THR A 56 1.10 -5.71 -21.06
CA THR A 56 2.42 -6.26 -21.36
C THR A 56 3.44 -5.13 -21.38
N THR A 57 4.53 -5.32 -20.65
CA THR A 57 5.68 -4.40 -20.62
C THR A 57 6.56 -4.56 -21.85
N ILE A 58 7.55 -3.67 -22.04
CA ILE A 58 8.54 -3.75 -23.13
C ILE A 58 9.34 -5.07 -23.11
N ASP A 59 9.49 -5.67 -21.93
CA ASP A 59 10.19 -6.95 -21.73
C ASP A 59 9.30 -8.17 -22.03
N PHE A 60 8.12 -7.95 -22.63
CA PHE A 60 7.12 -8.99 -22.90
C PHE A 60 6.60 -9.69 -21.61
N GLN A 61 6.68 -9.02 -20.47
CA GLN A 61 6.15 -9.54 -19.22
C GLN A 61 4.74 -8.99 -18.97
N THR A 62 3.83 -9.89 -18.56
CA THR A 62 2.48 -9.48 -18.23
C THR A 62 2.41 -8.96 -16.80
N VAL A 63 1.82 -7.78 -16.64
CA VAL A 63 1.53 -7.17 -15.34
C VAL A 63 0.04 -6.95 -15.19
N THR A 64 -0.48 -7.21 -14.01
CA THR A 64 -1.86 -6.91 -13.65
C THR A 64 -1.89 -5.61 -12.88
N ILE A 65 -2.58 -4.61 -13.41
CA ILE A 65 -2.77 -3.30 -12.81
C ILE A 65 -4.18 -3.26 -12.23
N GLN A 66 -4.27 -3.03 -10.92
CA GLN A 66 -5.54 -2.89 -10.21
C GLN A 66 -5.67 -1.45 -9.71
N GLY A 67 -6.81 -0.86 -9.96
CA GLY A 67 -7.00 0.54 -9.59
C GLY A 67 -8.46 0.95 -9.61
N GLN A 68 -8.64 2.26 -9.46
CA GLN A 68 -9.93 2.92 -9.41
C GLN A 68 -9.84 4.24 -10.17
N LEU A 69 -10.88 4.51 -10.96
CA LEU A 69 -11.06 5.73 -11.71
C LEU A 69 -12.20 6.53 -11.07
N THR A 70 -11.94 7.73 -10.64
CA THR A 70 -12.97 8.65 -10.12
C THR A 70 -13.35 9.65 -11.19
N TYR A 71 -14.62 9.72 -11.52
CA TYR A 71 -15.15 10.62 -12.52
C TYR A 71 -16.36 11.39 -12.04
N GLN A 72 -16.67 12.47 -12.74
CA GLN A 72 -17.87 13.28 -12.52
C GLN A 72 -18.45 13.73 -13.85
N VAL A 73 -19.77 13.72 -13.96
CA VAL A 73 -20.46 14.29 -15.14
C VAL A 73 -20.51 15.80 -15.03
N THR A 74 -19.82 16.49 -15.94
CA THR A 74 -19.78 17.96 -16.01
C THR A 74 -20.80 18.53 -16.98
N ASP A 75 -21.06 17.83 -18.08
CA ASP A 75 -22.06 18.26 -19.07
C ASP A 75 -23.13 17.16 -19.27
N PRO A 76 -24.20 17.18 -18.45
CA PRO A 76 -25.26 16.19 -18.55
C PRO A 76 -25.99 16.19 -19.90
N ARG A 77 -26.03 17.34 -20.59
CA ARG A 77 -26.70 17.41 -21.91
C ARG A 77 -25.91 16.63 -22.96
N ARG A 78 -24.60 16.77 -22.99
CA ARG A 78 -23.75 15.98 -23.90
C ARG A 78 -23.88 14.50 -23.62
N LEU A 79 -23.86 14.12 -22.34
CA LEU A 79 -24.01 12.73 -21.95
C LEU A 79 -25.35 12.17 -22.37
N ALA A 80 -26.45 12.94 -22.20
CA ALA A 80 -27.81 12.54 -22.64
C ALA A 80 -27.93 12.40 -24.15
N SER A 81 -27.10 13.07 -24.94
CA SER A 81 -27.08 12.92 -26.41
C SER A 81 -26.27 11.71 -26.87
N ALA A 82 -25.34 11.21 -26.05
CA ALA A 82 -24.45 10.12 -26.38
C ALA A 82 -24.92 8.77 -25.83
N LEU A 83 -25.66 8.78 -24.72
CA LEU A 83 -26.13 7.59 -24.01
C LEU A 83 -27.54 7.81 -23.49
N ASP A 84 -28.35 6.74 -23.47
CA ASP A 84 -29.75 6.80 -23.03
C ASP A 84 -29.85 6.59 -21.50
N PHE A 85 -30.09 7.68 -20.79
CA PHE A 85 -30.37 7.72 -19.35
C PHE A 85 -31.88 7.90 -19.07
N SER A 86 -32.74 7.56 -20.04
CA SER A 86 -34.17 7.70 -19.86
C SER A 86 -34.68 6.76 -18.77
N LEU A 87 -35.72 7.22 -18.05
CA LEU A 87 -36.37 6.44 -17.02
C LEU A 87 -37.64 5.78 -17.57
N ASP A 88 -37.86 4.54 -17.16
CA ASP A 88 -39.11 3.82 -17.40
C ASP A 88 -40.23 4.33 -16.46
N ARG A 89 -41.41 3.74 -16.59
CA ARG A 89 -42.56 4.08 -15.74
C ARG A 89 -42.38 3.74 -14.26
N ARG A 90 -41.42 2.88 -13.92
CA ARG A 90 -41.07 2.46 -12.56
C ARG A 90 -39.99 3.31 -11.94
N GLY A 91 -39.38 4.23 -12.71
CA GLY A 91 -38.29 5.08 -12.25
C GLY A 91 -36.91 4.43 -12.36
N ASN A 92 -36.80 3.29 -13.04
CA ASN A 92 -35.52 2.67 -13.36
C ASN A 92 -35.04 3.16 -14.73
N HIS A 93 -33.76 3.01 -15.02
CA HIS A 93 -33.26 3.27 -16.35
C HIS A 93 -33.88 2.30 -17.36
N ALA A 94 -34.34 2.84 -18.48
CA ALA A 94 -34.96 2.07 -19.55
C ALA A 94 -33.93 1.29 -20.38
N SER A 95 -32.68 1.69 -20.35
CA SER A 95 -31.56 1.13 -21.10
C SER A 95 -30.41 0.74 -20.15
N ASP A 96 -29.52 -0.14 -20.62
CA ASP A 96 -28.25 -0.48 -19.94
C ASP A 96 -27.11 0.54 -20.21
N ASP A 97 -27.40 1.61 -20.91
CA ASP A 97 -26.41 2.63 -21.29
C ASP A 97 -25.71 3.30 -20.09
N PRO A 98 -26.35 3.47 -18.91
CA PRO A 98 -25.65 3.93 -17.72
C PRO A 98 -24.46 3.05 -17.33
N HIS A 99 -24.55 1.73 -17.51
CA HIS A 99 -23.44 0.79 -17.27
C HIS A 99 -22.36 0.92 -18.34
N LYS A 100 -22.75 1.12 -19.60
CA LYS A 100 -21.82 1.31 -20.73
C LYS A 100 -20.95 2.56 -20.59
N LEU A 101 -21.42 3.59 -19.86
CA LEU A 101 -20.58 4.74 -19.54
C LEU A 101 -19.33 4.31 -18.77
N GLY A 102 -19.52 3.52 -17.71
CA GLY A 102 -18.43 2.98 -16.92
C GLY A 102 -17.45 2.16 -17.77
N GLU A 103 -17.98 1.24 -18.58
CA GLU A 103 -17.17 0.42 -19.47
C GLU A 103 -16.34 1.25 -20.47
N ARG A 104 -16.93 2.29 -21.07
CA ARG A 104 -16.22 3.20 -21.98
C ARG A 104 -15.09 3.96 -21.30
N LEU A 105 -15.32 4.42 -20.06
CA LEU A 105 -14.29 5.13 -19.29
C LEU A 105 -13.16 4.18 -18.87
N VAL A 106 -13.48 2.96 -18.45
CA VAL A 106 -12.51 1.93 -18.12
C VAL A 106 -11.69 1.54 -19.36
N ASN A 107 -12.32 1.35 -20.51
CA ASN A 107 -11.63 1.05 -21.76
C ASN A 107 -10.70 2.20 -22.20
N ALA A 108 -11.14 3.45 -22.04
CA ALA A 108 -10.28 4.61 -22.29
C ALA A 108 -9.07 4.64 -21.35
N ALA A 109 -9.27 4.30 -20.07
CA ALA A 109 -8.18 4.21 -19.10
C ALA A 109 -7.23 3.06 -19.45
N GLN A 110 -7.75 1.93 -19.91
CA GLN A 110 -6.94 0.81 -20.36
C GLN A 110 -6.03 1.17 -21.53
N ILE A 111 -6.57 1.87 -22.55
CA ILE A 111 -5.76 2.32 -23.70
C ILE A 111 -4.61 3.20 -23.24
N GLN A 112 -4.87 4.15 -22.34
CA GLN A 112 -3.82 5.03 -21.81
C GLN A 112 -2.82 4.28 -20.96
N ALA A 113 -3.27 3.33 -20.14
CA ALA A 113 -2.40 2.48 -19.34
C ALA A 113 -1.50 1.60 -20.21
N HIS A 114 -2.07 1.01 -21.26
CA HIS A 114 -1.36 0.21 -22.25
C HIS A 114 -0.20 1.00 -22.91
N ASP A 115 -0.50 2.20 -23.41
CA ASP A 115 0.50 3.07 -24.07
C ASP A 115 1.66 3.45 -23.14
N VAL A 116 1.39 3.59 -21.85
CA VAL A 116 2.40 3.92 -20.85
C VAL A 116 3.22 2.69 -20.48
N VAL A 117 2.55 1.56 -20.20
CA VAL A 117 3.19 0.34 -19.70
C VAL A 117 4.06 -0.32 -20.74
N GLN A 118 3.66 -0.28 -22.01
CA GLN A 118 4.47 -0.83 -23.12
C GLN A 118 5.85 -0.17 -23.28
N ARG A 119 6.05 1.02 -22.72
CA ARG A 119 7.32 1.74 -22.77
C ARG A 119 8.20 1.49 -21.56
N LEU A 120 7.69 0.80 -20.56
CA LEU A 120 8.38 0.54 -19.29
C LEU A 120 8.86 -0.89 -19.21
N THR A 121 10.01 -1.08 -18.53
CA THR A 121 10.43 -2.42 -18.12
C THR A 121 9.53 -2.90 -16.97
N LEU A 122 9.50 -4.22 -16.75
CA LEU A 122 8.75 -4.78 -15.62
C LEU A 122 9.16 -4.13 -14.29
N ARG A 123 10.46 -3.98 -14.07
CA ARG A 123 11.00 -3.39 -12.83
C ARG A 123 10.59 -1.92 -12.67
N ASP A 124 10.65 -1.16 -13.74
CA ASP A 124 10.22 0.24 -13.73
C ASP A 124 8.71 0.36 -13.53
N ALA A 125 7.92 -0.50 -14.15
CA ALA A 125 6.47 -0.51 -13.96
C ALA A 125 6.06 -0.80 -12.51
N LEU A 126 6.78 -1.67 -11.81
CA LEU A 126 6.51 -1.99 -10.40
C LEU A 126 6.90 -0.86 -9.44
N VAL A 127 7.91 -0.07 -9.77
CA VAL A 127 8.45 0.98 -8.88
C VAL A 127 7.83 2.35 -9.17
N SER A 128 7.53 2.67 -10.44
CA SER A 128 7.12 4.00 -10.87
C SER A 128 5.59 4.20 -10.95
N THR A 129 4.83 3.60 -10.03
CA THR A 129 3.37 3.70 -10.00
C THR A 129 2.85 5.14 -10.08
N GLY A 130 3.48 6.08 -9.38
CA GLY A 130 3.08 7.49 -9.41
C GLY A 130 3.25 8.16 -10.77
N ALA A 131 4.31 7.82 -11.50
CA ALA A 131 4.54 8.34 -12.85
C ALA A 131 3.51 7.79 -13.84
N ILE A 132 3.16 6.50 -13.72
CA ILE A 132 2.12 5.86 -14.52
C ILE A 132 0.77 6.54 -14.29
N VAL A 133 0.38 6.75 -13.02
CA VAL A 133 -0.86 7.45 -12.67
C VAL A 133 -0.91 8.84 -13.30
N ALA A 134 0.16 9.61 -13.17
CA ALA A 134 0.21 10.98 -13.70
C ALA A 134 0.04 11.01 -15.24
N GLN A 135 0.71 10.09 -15.95
CA GLN A 135 0.62 9.99 -17.40
C GLN A 135 -0.76 9.51 -17.87
N VAL A 136 -1.31 8.49 -17.24
CA VAL A 136 -2.66 7.98 -17.54
C VAL A 136 -3.70 9.06 -17.28
N LEU A 137 -3.63 9.76 -16.15
CA LEU A 137 -4.55 10.84 -15.82
C LEU A 137 -4.46 12.00 -16.83
N ALA A 138 -3.24 12.39 -17.23
CA ALA A 138 -3.02 13.41 -18.24
C ALA A 138 -3.59 12.98 -19.60
N GLY A 139 -3.35 11.75 -20.03
CA GLY A 139 -3.88 11.17 -21.26
C GLY A 139 -5.41 11.10 -21.26
N LEU A 140 -6.02 10.68 -20.15
CA LEU A 140 -7.48 10.64 -20.03
C LEU A 140 -8.11 12.05 -20.10
N ARG A 141 -7.52 13.02 -19.45
CA ARG A 141 -7.99 14.42 -19.51
C ARG A 141 -7.84 15.05 -20.88
N ALA A 142 -6.83 14.64 -21.63
CA ALA A 142 -6.61 15.06 -23.01
C ALA A 142 -7.51 14.30 -24.02
N SER A 143 -8.05 13.15 -23.63
CA SER A 143 -8.83 12.28 -24.51
C SER A 143 -10.10 12.97 -25.04
N GLU A 144 -10.20 13.06 -26.36
CA GLU A 144 -11.38 13.58 -27.03
C GLU A 144 -12.63 12.73 -26.74
N ALA A 145 -12.45 11.39 -26.69
CA ALA A 145 -13.54 10.45 -26.40
C ALA A 145 -14.20 10.71 -25.03
N VAL A 146 -13.40 11.00 -24.01
CA VAL A 146 -13.89 11.34 -22.66
C VAL A 146 -14.58 12.71 -22.69
N ARG A 147 -13.99 13.69 -23.36
CA ARG A 147 -14.56 15.06 -23.47
C ARG A 147 -15.89 15.09 -24.22
N MET A 148 -16.02 14.25 -25.25
CA MET A 148 -17.27 14.14 -26.03
C MET A 148 -18.43 13.59 -25.17
N LEU A 149 -18.13 12.75 -24.17
CA LEU A 149 -19.13 12.24 -23.23
C LEU A 149 -19.57 13.30 -22.19
N GLY A 150 -18.93 14.44 -22.12
CA GLY A 150 -19.24 15.47 -21.10
C GLY A 150 -18.86 15.07 -19.68
N VAL A 151 -17.84 14.22 -19.54
CA VAL A 151 -17.34 13.69 -18.27
C VAL A 151 -15.97 14.26 -17.98
N SER A 152 -15.72 14.58 -16.72
CA SER A 152 -14.40 14.97 -16.20
C SER A 152 -13.81 13.87 -15.35
N ILE A 153 -12.57 13.48 -15.61
CA ILE A 153 -11.83 12.57 -14.77
C ILE A 153 -11.19 13.37 -13.63
N LEU A 154 -11.60 13.06 -12.42
CA LEU A 154 -11.10 13.71 -11.21
C LEU A 154 -9.76 13.12 -10.81
N ASP A 155 -9.73 11.80 -10.68
CA ASP A 155 -8.55 11.08 -10.21
C ASP A 155 -8.46 9.67 -10.81
N VAL A 156 -7.25 9.15 -10.85
CA VAL A 156 -6.92 7.76 -11.16
C VAL A 156 -6.00 7.24 -10.07
N THR A 157 -6.43 6.23 -9.37
CA THR A 157 -5.63 5.60 -8.31
C THR A 157 -5.27 4.19 -8.72
N ILE A 158 -3.97 3.87 -8.75
CA ILE A 158 -3.49 2.50 -8.91
C ILE A 158 -3.22 1.94 -7.52
N VAL A 159 -3.94 0.90 -7.15
CA VAL A 159 -3.86 0.23 -5.85
C VAL A 159 -2.69 -0.74 -5.82
N ALA A 160 -2.51 -1.50 -6.90
CA ALA A 160 -1.43 -2.47 -7.00
C ALA A 160 -1.06 -2.74 -8.47
N ILE A 161 0.23 -2.93 -8.71
CA ILE A 161 0.76 -3.51 -9.94
C ILE A 161 1.41 -4.84 -9.55
N LYS A 162 0.93 -5.94 -10.12
CA LYS A 162 1.40 -7.28 -9.80
C LYS A 162 1.92 -7.97 -11.05
N PRO A 163 3.13 -8.52 -11.03
CA PRO A 163 3.60 -9.40 -12.09
C PRO A 163 2.88 -10.75 -12.01
N THR A 164 3.10 -11.60 -13.00
CA THR A 164 2.66 -12.99 -12.89
C THR A 164 3.25 -13.66 -11.64
N PRO A 165 2.56 -14.63 -11.04
CA PRO A 165 3.02 -15.27 -9.80
C PRO A 165 4.40 -15.92 -9.90
N GLU A 166 4.76 -16.39 -11.09
CA GLU A 166 6.08 -17.00 -11.34
C GLU A 166 7.19 -15.96 -11.29
N ILE A 167 7.00 -14.86 -12.00
CA ILE A 167 7.95 -13.75 -12.04
C ILE A 167 8.03 -13.05 -10.68
N GLY A 168 6.88 -12.90 -9.99
CA GLY A 168 6.86 -12.37 -8.64
C GLY A 168 7.74 -13.17 -7.68
N ARG A 169 7.64 -14.50 -7.71
CA ARG A 169 8.49 -15.39 -6.90
C ARG A 169 9.97 -15.30 -7.28
N ALA A 170 10.27 -15.17 -8.57
CA ALA A 170 11.65 -15.02 -9.05
C ALA A 170 12.27 -13.70 -8.55
N LEU A 171 11.55 -12.58 -8.64
CA LEU A 171 11.98 -11.28 -8.14
C LEU A 171 12.16 -11.27 -6.61
N GLU A 172 11.25 -11.92 -5.88
CA GLU A 172 11.38 -12.08 -4.44
C GLU A 172 12.59 -12.92 -4.05
N ALA A 173 12.86 -13.99 -4.79
CA ALA A 173 14.03 -14.85 -4.58
C ALA A 173 15.33 -14.08 -4.85
N GLU A 174 15.40 -13.33 -5.96
CA GLU A 174 16.54 -12.48 -6.30
C GLU A 174 16.80 -11.43 -5.22
N ALA A 175 15.76 -10.74 -4.78
CA ALA A 175 15.84 -9.75 -3.73
C ALA A 175 16.31 -10.34 -2.39
N ARG A 176 15.79 -11.52 -2.03
CA ARG A 176 16.18 -12.25 -0.82
C ARG A 176 17.64 -12.69 -0.88
N GLU A 177 18.08 -13.24 -2.01
CA GLU A 177 19.47 -13.65 -2.21
C GLU A 177 20.42 -12.44 -2.17
N GLY A 178 20.03 -11.32 -2.79
CA GLY A 178 20.78 -10.07 -2.71
C GLY A 178 20.96 -9.56 -1.28
N LEU A 179 19.89 -9.57 -0.48
CA LEU A 179 19.94 -9.21 0.94
C LEU A 179 20.80 -10.17 1.76
N GLN A 180 20.73 -11.45 1.44
CA GLN A 180 21.53 -12.46 2.14
C GLN A 180 23.03 -12.32 1.83
N ARG A 181 23.39 -12.10 0.56
CA ARG A 181 24.77 -11.79 0.17
C ARG A 181 25.31 -10.54 0.87
N GLN A 182 24.50 -9.48 0.92
CA GLN A 182 24.88 -8.25 1.60
C GLN A 182 25.06 -8.43 3.11
N SER A 183 24.21 -9.27 3.73
CA SER A 183 24.35 -9.69 5.12
C SER A 183 25.63 -10.48 5.36
N ASP A 184 25.92 -11.45 4.49
CA ASP A 184 27.11 -12.30 4.57
C ASP A 184 28.38 -11.48 4.37
N GLU A 185 28.41 -10.58 3.40
CA GLU A 185 29.51 -9.64 3.17
C GLU A 185 29.78 -8.77 4.41
N ALA A 186 28.71 -8.25 5.04
CA ALA A 186 28.83 -7.48 6.27
C ALA A 186 29.35 -8.32 7.44
N ILE A 187 28.97 -9.59 7.54
CA ILE A 187 29.48 -10.52 8.53
C ILE A 187 30.96 -10.82 8.28
N TYR A 188 31.35 -11.09 7.03
CA TYR A 188 32.75 -11.32 6.67
C TYR A 188 33.62 -10.08 6.91
N ALA A 189 33.15 -8.90 6.53
CA ALA A 189 33.85 -7.66 6.80
C ALA A 189 34.08 -7.43 8.31
N ARG A 190 33.05 -7.73 9.13
CA ARG A 190 33.19 -7.67 10.61
C ARG A 190 34.20 -8.69 11.16
N ARG A 191 34.16 -9.92 10.66
CA ARG A 191 35.12 -10.96 11.09
C ARG A 191 36.55 -10.59 10.73
N ASN A 192 36.75 -10.13 9.49
CA ASN A 192 38.07 -9.69 9.06
C ASN A 192 38.59 -8.49 9.87
N ALA A 193 37.71 -7.51 10.14
CA ALA A 193 38.05 -6.39 11.01
C ALA A 193 38.38 -6.83 12.44
N ALA A 194 37.62 -7.80 12.97
CA ALA A 194 37.90 -8.35 14.30
C ALA A 194 39.23 -9.14 14.36
N VAL A 195 39.52 -9.95 13.33
CA VAL A 195 40.79 -10.70 13.23
C VAL A 195 41.98 -9.75 13.05
N GLU A 196 41.85 -8.71 12.23
CA GLU A 196 42.91 -7.69 12.09
C GLU A 196 43.13 -6.92 13.40
N GLN A 197 42.03 -6.62 14.12
CA GLN A 197 42.12 -6.01 15.42
C GLN A 197 42.81 -6.92 16.45
N GLU A 198 42.41 -8.18 16.50
CA GLU A 198 43.02 -9.17 17.38
C GLU A 198 44.52 -9.37 17.05
N ARG A 199 44.85 -9.38 15.76
CA ARG A 199 46.26 -9.41 15.30
C ARG A 199 47.01 -8.16 15.75
N ARG A 200 46.43 -6.95 15.56
CA ARG A 200 47.06 -5.70 16.02
C ARG A 200 47.24 -5.63 17.52
N ILE A 201 46.23 -6.15 18.27
CA ILE A 201 46.30 -6.26 19.72
C ILE A 201 47.43 -7.22 20.11
N LYS A 202 47.51 -8.42 19.48
CA LYS A 202 48.56 -9.38 19.76
C LYS A 202 49.93 -8.91 19.33
N GLU A 203 50.09 -8.22 18.18
CA GLU A 203 51.31 -7.57 17.76
C GLU A 203 51.70 -6.45 18.73
N SER A 204 50.70 -5.66 19.20
CA SER A 204 50.93 -4.64 20.23
C SER A 204 51.28 -5.23 21.59
N GLU A 205 50.66 -6.31 21.99
CA GLU A 205 50.98 -7.06 23.23
C GLU A 205 52.40 -7.65 23.14
N LEU A 206 52.75 -8.28 22.03
CA LEU A 206 54.11 -8.82 21.80
C LEU A 206 55.15 -7.68 21.79
N GLN A 207 54.89 -6.57 21.08
CA GLN A 207 55.77 -5.42 21.11
C GLN A 207 55.90 -4.82 22.51
N THR A 208 54.76 -4.82 23.25
CA THR A 208 54.73 -4.34 24.64
C THR A 208 55.53 -5.29 25.56
N GLU A 209 55.39 -6.61 25.34
CA GLU A 209 56.13 -7.61 26.10
C GLU A 209 57.62 -7.59 25.82
N ILE A 210 58.02 -7.41 24.55
CA ILE A 210 59.42 -7.18 24.16
C ILE A 210 59.96 -5.87 24.76
N ALA A 211 59.17 -4.78 24.67
CA ALA A 211 59.54 -3.49 25.26
C ALA A 211 59.61 -3.55 26.80
N VAL A 212 58.75 -4.35 27.43
CA VAL A 212 58.80 -4.59 28.88
C VAL A 212 60.01 -5.43 29.26
N GLN A 213 60.34 -6.48 28.47
CA GLN A 213 61.56 -7.28 28.69
C GLN A 213 62.84 -6.50 28.43
N GLU A 214 62.89 -5.68 27.38
CA GLU A 214 64.02 -4.76 27.15
C GLU A 214 64.10 -3.67 28.24
N LYS A 215 62.94 -3.15 28.67
CA LYS A 215 62.88 -2.19 29.76
C LYS A 215 63.09 -2.81 31.15
N GLN A 216 62.74 -4.06 31.36
CA GLN A 216 63.13 -4.77 32.60
C GLN A 216 64.67 -4.93 32.69
N ARG A 217 65.36 -4.95 31.57
CA ARG A 217 66.84 -4.82 31.51
C ARG A 217 67.28 -3.40 31.86
N GLN A 218 66.54 -2.38 31.45
CA GLN A 218 66.81 -0.96 31.72
C GLN A 218 66.20 -0.49 33.08
N ILE A 219 65.28 -1.30 33.67
CA ILE A 219 64.50 -0.97 34.88
C ILE A 219 65.34 -0.74 36.13
N ARG A 220 66.60 -1.06 36.12
CA ARG A 220 67.48 -0.65 37.24
C ARG A 220 67.78 0.85 37.22
N GLU A 221 67.53 1.54 36.10
CA GLU A 221 67.90 2.97 35.97
C GLU A 221 66.72 3.94 35.82
N THR A 222 65.52 3.52 35.38
CA THR A 222 64.47 4.50 35.12
C THR A 222 63.04 3.94 35.36
N ARG A 223 62.69 3.65 36.61
CA ARG A 223 61.33 3.25 37.01
C ARG A 223 60.25 4.29 36.67
N MET A 224 60.64 5.55 36.68
CA MET A 224 59.70 6.67 36.47
C MET A 224 59.34 6.91 35.00
N ALA A 225 60.22 6.59 34.03
CA ALA A 225 59.94 6.75 32.62
C ALA A 225 59.07 5.62 32.06
N ALA A 226 59.10 4.43 32.70
CA ALA A 226 58.30 3.28 32.30
C ALA A 226 56.80 3.47 32.63
N ASP A 227 56.52 4.11 33.75
CA ASP A 227 55.12 4.34 34.18
C ASP A 227 54.42 5.38 33.28
N ILE A 228 55.15 6.41 32.87
CA ILE A 228 54.62 7.42 31.93
C ILE A 228 54.35 6.84 30.55
N ALA A 229 55.25 5.96 30.05
CA ALA A 229 55.08 5.32 28.71
C ALA A 229 53.90 4.31 28.71
N ILE A 230 53.64 3.68 29.81
CA ILE A 230 52.46 2.75 29.95
C ILE A 230 51.14 3.51 30.00
N GLU A 231 51.12 4.67 30.66
CA GLU A 231 49.88 5.51 30.70
C GLU A 231 49.60 6.15 29.34
N GLU A 232 50.58 6.58 28.58
CA GLU A 232 50.40 7.08 27.22
C GLU A 232 49.91 5.99 26.24
N GLN A 233 50.44 4.77 26.31
CA GLN A 233 49.96 3.65 25.47
C GLN A 233 48.52 3.21 25.82
N ARG A 234 48.12 3.29 27.09
CA ARG A 234 46.76 3.05 27.52
C ARG A 234 45.78 4.11 27.03
N SER A 235 46.20 5.38 27.03
CA SER A 235 45.41 6.49 26.50
C SER A 235 45.14 6.33 25.00
N GLU A 236 46.13 5.90 24.23
CA GLU A 236 46.05 5.67 22.79
C GLU A 236 45.12 4.44 22.44
N LEU A 237 45.22 3.38 23.26
CA LEU A 237 44.34 2.23 23.20
C LEU A 237 42.87 2.55 23.54
N LEU A 238 42.65 3.49 24.46
CA LEU A 238 41.31 3.97 24.80
C LEU A 238 40.72 4.85 23.68
N VAL A 239 41.52 5.69 23.05
CA VAL A 239 41.10 6.50 21.89
C VAL A 239 40.77 5.62 20.70
N THR A 240 41.62 4.63 20.40
CA THR A 240 41.38 3.69 19.28
C THR A 240 40.18 2.79 19.51
N LYS A 241 39.93 2.37 20.76
CA LYS A 241 38.72 1.61 21.09
C LYS A 241 37.45 2.45 20.92
N THR A 242 37.46 3.72 21.33
CA THR A 242 36.28 4.60 21.16
C THR A 242 36.03 4.96 19.69
N GLU A 243 37.06 5.07 18.86
CA GLU A 243 36.92 5.26 17.41
C GLU A 243 36.37 4.00 16.73
N ASN A 244 36.85 2.82 17.13
CA ASN A 244 36.38 1.54 16.59
C ASN A 244 34.93 1.23 17.02
N GLU A 245 34.56 1.52 18.26
CA GLU A 245 33.17 1.41 18.74
C GLU A 245 32.22 2.38 17.99
N ARG A 246 32.72 3.56 17.63
CA ARG A 246 31.96 4.49 16.75
C ARG A 246 31.81 3.95 15.33
N ALA A 247 32.86 3.41 14.74
CA ALA A 247 32.81 2.82 13.41
C ALA A 247 31.89 1.58 13.34
N GLU A 248 31.86 0.76 14.40
CA GLU A 248 30.92 -0.35 14.53
C GLU A 248 29.47 0.14 14.69
N ALA A 249 29.23 1.20 15.49
CA ALA A 249 27.90 1.77 15.65
C ALA A 249 27.37 2.37 14.35
N ASP A 250 28.20 3.06 13.60
CA ASP A 250 27.85 3.62 12.28
C ASP A 250 27.58 2.51 11.24
N SER A 251 28.36 1.42 11.26
CA SER A 251 28.14 0.25 10.40
C SER A 251 26.82 -0.46 10.73
N ARG A 252 26.47 -0.58 12.02
CA ARG A 252 25.17 -1.14 12.46
C ARG A 252 23.99 -0.24 12.08
N ALA A 253 24.15 1.08 12.22
CA ALA A 253 23.13 2.05 11.80
C ALA A 253 22.88 1.98 10.28
N TYR A 254 23.93 1.83 9.49
CA TYR A 254 23.83 1.67 8.03
C TYR A 254 23.17 0.34 7.65
N ALA A 255 23.54 -0.77 8.28
CA ALA A 255 22.90 -2.08 8.07
C ALA A 255 21.40 -2.06 8.44
N LEU A 256 21.06 -1.36 9.54
CA LEU A 256 19.66 -1.21 9.96
C LEU A 256 18.85 -0.34 8.97
N SER A 257 19.45 0.72 8.45
CA SER A 257 18.80 1.57 7.44
C SER A 257 18.60 0.81 6.12
N ALA A 258 19.58 -0.01 5.71
CA ALA A 258 19.47 -0.84 4.50
C ALA A 258 18.44 -1.97 4.62
N THR A 259 18.23 -2.51 5.83
CA THR A 259 17.18 -3.52 6.10
C THR A 259 15.79 -2.91 6.25
N LEU A 260 15.69 -1.62 6.61
CA LEU A 260 14.41 -0.92 6.72
C LEU A 260 13.96 -0.27 5.39
N GLN A 261 14.89 -0.02 4.46
CA GLN A 261 14.55 0.52 3.13
C GLN A 261 13.57 -0.39 2.34
N PRO A 262 13.74 -1.72 2.29
CA PRO A 262 12.79 -2.60 1.60
C PRO A 262 11.40 -2.65 2.25
N VAL A 263 11.31 -2.40 3.56
CA VAL A 263 10.02 -2.35 4.29
C VAL A 263 9.19 -1.10 3.92
N ARG A 264 9.86 -0.07 3.41
CA ARG A 264 9.21 1.17 2.96
C ARG A 264 8.48 1.00 1.62
N ASP A 265 8.90 0.00 0.83
CA ASP A 265 8.35 -0.32 -0.49
C ASP A 265 7.38 -1.52 -0.44
N VAL A 266 7.16 -2.11 0.74
CA VAL A 266 6.17 -3.18 0.94
C VAL A 266 4.78 -2.57 0.99
N ASP A 267 3.92 -3.08 0.13
CA ASP A 267 2.51 -2.73 0.03
C ASP A 267 1.89 -2.61 1.43
N TRP A 268 1.25 -1.46 1.68
CA TRP A 268 0.58 -1.13 2.94
C TRP A 268 -0.39 -2.23 3.44
N ARG A 269 -0.88 -3.10 2.53
CA ARG A 269 -1.74 -4.24 2.86
C ARG A 269 -1.00 -5.34 3.62
N THR A 270 0.25 -5.60 3.30
CA THR A 270 1.10 -6.53 4.06
C THR A 270 1.51 -5.93 5.41
N LEU A 271 1.74 -4.62 5.46
CA LEU A 271 1.97 -3.93 6.74
C LEU A 271 0.72 -3.89 7.61
N LEU A 272 -0.47 -3.74 7.01
CA LEU A 272 -1.75 -3.79 7.74
C LEU A 272 -2.03 -5.21 8.27
N ALA A 273 -1.68 -6.26 7.53
CA ALA A 273 -1.82 -7.64 7.98
C ALA A 273 -0.90 -7.97 9.16
N VAL A 274 0.29 -7.38 9.21
CA VAL A 274 1.26 -7.57 10.29
C VAL A 274 0.96 -6.66 11.49
N SER A 275 0.40 -5.46 11.26
CA SER A 275 0.01 -4.51 12.32
C SER A 275 -1.37 -4.81 12.93
N ALA A 276 -2.07 -5.82 12.44
CA ALA A 276 -3.44 -6.18 12.83
C ALA A 276 -3.62 -6.69 14.28
N GLY A 277 -2.77 -6.27 15.19
CA GLY A 277 -3.04 -6.40 16.64
C GLY A 277 -4.20 -5.53 17.14
N GLY A 278 -4.88 -4.78 16.28
CA GLY A 278 -5.98 -3.88 16.66
C GLY A 278 -7.13 -3.76 15.66
N THR A 279 -7.16 -4.58 14.62
CA THR A 279 -8.25 -4.49 13.63
C THR A 279 -9.48 -5.30 14.08
N ASP A 280 -10.64 -4.65 13.96
CA ASP A 280 -11.95 -5.21 14.26
C ASP A 280 -12.11 -6.59 13.59
N PRO A 281 -12.39 -7.67 14.35
CA PRO A 281 -12.56 -9.03 13.82
C PRO A 281 -13.58 -9.11 12.68
N LYS A 282 -14.55 -8.21 12.63
CA LYS A 282 -15.56 -8.14 11.57
C LYS A 282 -15.00 -7.75 10.22
N LEU A 283 -13.94 -6.94 10.18
CA LEU A 283 -13.29 -6.51 8.93
C LEU A 283 -12.43 -7.64 8.34
N MET A 284 -11.78 -8.43 9.20
CA MET A 284 -11.02 -9.61 8.79
C MET A 284 -11.92 -10.71 8.22
N ILE A 285 -13.11 -10.87 8.79
CA ILE A 285 -14.12 -11.84 8.33
C ILE A 285 -14.66 -11.40 6.95
N ALA A 286 -14.94 -10.12 6.76
CA ALA A 286 -15.41 -9.60 5.47
C ALA A 286 -14.36 -9.74 4.35
N LEU A 287 -13.07 -9.57 4.66
CA LEU A 287 -11.96 -9.77 3.73
C LEU A 287 -11.79 -11.26 3.37
N ALA A 288 -11.90 -12.16 4.34
CA ALA A 288 -11.83 -13.60 4.13
C ALA A 288 -13.00 -14.11 3.27
N PHE A 289 -14.21 -13.59 3.47
CA PHE A 289 -15.36 -13.92 2.62
C PHE A 289 -15.24 -13.38 1.20
N ARG A 290 -14.64 -12.21 1.01
CA ARG A 290 -14.37 -11.67 -0.32
C ARG A 290 -13.34 -12.51 -1.07
N GLU A 291 -12.27 -12.93 -0.43
CA GLU A 291 -11.24 -13.77 -1.02
C GLU A 291 -11.75 -15.20 -1.33
N MET A 292 -12.65 -15.72 -0.47
CA MET A 292 -13.39 -16.94 -0.76
C MET A 292 -14.35 -16.79 -1.94
N ALA A 293 -15.02 -15.65 -2.12
CA ALA A 293 -15.90 -15.39 -3.25
C ALA A 293 -15.14 -15.26 -4.58
N GLU A 294 -13.96 -14.65 -4.56
CA GLU A 294 -13.09 -14.54 -5.75
C GLU A 294 -12.51 -15.92 -6.17
N ASN A 295 -12.34 -16.85 -5.22
CA ASN A 295 -11.86 -18.21 -5.46
C ASN A 295 -12.97 -19.27 -5.53
N ALA A 296 -14.24 -18.88 -5.51
CA ALA A 296 -15.40 -19.77 -5.47
C ALA A 296 -15.48 -20.77 -6.66
N GLY A 297 -14.83 -20.45 -7.77
CA GLY A 297 -14.75 -21.36 -8.94
C GLY A 297 -13.93 -22.64 -8.71
N LYS A 298 -13.23 -22.78 -7.59
CA LYS A 298 -12.39 -23.95 -7.26
C LYS A 298 -12.96 -24.83 -6.13
N ILE A 299 -14.06 -24.41 -5.49
CA ILE A 299 -14.65 -25.10 -4.34
C ILE A 299 -16.02 -25.65 -4.77
N GLY A 300 -16.12 -26.95 -4.88
CA GLY A 300 -17.27 -27.64 -5.45
C GLY A 300 -18.57 -27.61 -4.61
N SER A 301 -18.54 -27.40 -3.32
CA SER A 301 -19.71 -27.10 -2.47
C SER A 301 -19.25 -26.65 -1.07
N LEU A 302 -19.67 -25.48 -0.66
CA LEU A 302 -19.49 -25.00 0.70
C LEU A 302 -20.88 -24.81 1.35
N THR A 303 -21.19 -25.64 2.32
CA THR A 303 -22.43 -25.51 3.08
C THR A 303 -22.12 -24.70 4.35
N VAL A 304 -22.48 -23.44 4.34
CA VAL A 304 -22.38 -22.58 5.53
C VAL A 304 -23.68 -22.75 6.31
N THR A 305 -23.62 -23.40 7.45
CA THR A 305 -24.78 -23.51 8.33
C THR A 305 -25.04 -22.21 9.07
N PRO A 306 -26.32 -21.82 9.28
CA PRO A 306 -26.67 -20.57 9.99
C PRO A 306 -26.06 -20.46 11.39
N ASP A 307 -25.77 -21.59 12.04
CA ASP A 307 -25.14 -21.66 13.36
C ASP A 307 -23.69 -21.16 13.37
N LEU A 308 -22.92 -21.42 12.33
CA LEU A 308 -21.55 -20.92 12.20
C LEU A 308 -21.50 -19.41 11.98
N LEU A 309 -22.47 -18.86 11.25
CA LEU A 309 -22.59 -17.42 11.04
C LEU A 309 -22.98 -16.69 12.32
N SER A 310 -23.88 -17.28 13.13
CA SER A 310 -24.29 -16.69 14.40
C SER A 310 -23.19 -16.72 15.47
N GLN A 311 -22.34 -17.76 15.48
CA GLN A 311 -21.16 -17.83 16.36
C GLN A 311 -20.04 -16.86 15.97
N LEU A 312 -19.87 -16.59 14.68
CA LEU A 312 -18.87 -15.65 14.17
C LEU A 312 -19.28 -14.17 14.34
N ILE A 313 -20.57 -13.88 14.28
CA ILE A 313 -21.10 -12.51 14.40
C ILE A 313 -21.55 -12.20 15.84
N GLY A 314 -21.81 -13.22 16.65
CA GLY A 314 -22.51 -13.13 17.92
C GLY A 314 -21.66 -13.35 19.17
N ALA A 315 -20.33 -13.14 19.14
CA ALA A 315 -19.55 -13.09 20.37
C ALA A 315 -19.75 -11.72 21.05
N PRO A 316 -20.62 -11.61 22.08
CA PRO A 316 -20.68 -10.39 22.86
C PRO A 316 -19.37 -10.28 23.64
N SER A 317 -18.79 -9.09 23.63
CA SER A 317 -17.72 -8.67 24.53
C SER A 317 -18.13 -8.98 25.98
N ALA A 318 -17.52 -10.00 26.55
CA ALA A 318 -17.62 -10.28 27.97
C ALA A 318 -16.80 -9.24 28.77
N LEU A 319 -17.37 -8.05 28.92
CA LEU A 319 -16.92 -7.03 29.86
C LEU A 319 -18.12 -6.22 30.37
N GLU A 320 -19.05 -6.96 31.01
CA GLU A 320 -19.97 -6.35 31.96
C GLU A 320 -20.64 -7.47 32.76
N ALA A 321 -20.02 -7.87 33.85
CA ALA A 321 -20.64 -8.31 35.08
C ALA A 321 -19.57 -8.90 35.99
N THR A 322 -19.00 -8.16 36.86
CA THR A 322 -19.03 -8.46 38.27
C THR A 322 -18.41 -7.29 39.03
N GLY A 323 -19.28 -6.56 39.64
CA GLY A 323 -18.94 -5.59 40.64
C GLY A 323 -18.65 -6.29 41.97
N ILE A 324 -17.92 -5.57 42.77
CA ILE A 324 -17.90 -5.58 44.25
C ILE A 324 -17.29 -6.84 44.88
N VAL A 325 -16.14 -6.70 45.50
CA VAL A 325 -15.97 -6.72 46.95
C VAL A 325 -14.55 -6.25 47.32
N ARG A 326 -14.50 -5.22 48.16
CA ARG A 326 -13.35 -4.83 48.98
C ARG A 326 -13.01 -5.96 49.95
N THR A 327 -11.71 -6.21 50.18
CA THR A 327 -11.19 -6.32 51.53
C THR A 327 -9.69 -6.10 51.56
N THR A 328 -9.31 -5.31 52.49
CA THR A 328 -8.02 -4.96 53.10
C THR A 328 -7.28 -6.17 53.68
N SER A 329 -5.97 -6.14 53.67
CA SER A 329 -5.04 -6.58 54.72
C SER A 329 -3.69 -6.97 54.11
N ASP A 330 -2.65 -6.17 54.23
CA ASP A 330 -1.70 -6.08 55.34
C ASP A 330 -0.66 -7.24 55.39
N LYS A 331 0.59 -6.82 55.49
CA LYS A 331 1.78 -7.46 56.10
C LYS A 331 2.78 -8.21 55.20
N LYS A 332 3.94 -7.52 55.06
CA LYS A 332 5.24 -7.90 55.66
C LYS A 332 5.97 -9.18 55.20
N GLY A 333 7.23 -8.95 54.88
CA GLY A 333 8.32 -9.83 55.31
C GLY A 333 9.32 -10.18 54.24
N GLU A 334 10.44 -9.51 54.29
CA GLU A 334 11.80 -10.06 54.47
C GLU A 334 12.21 -11.27 53.59
N GLY A 335 13.26 -11.07 52.77
CA GLY A 335 14.56 -11.63 53.15
C GLY A 335 15.10 -12.64 52.13
N ARG A 336 15.98 -12.29 51.37
CA ARG A 336 17.35 -12.77 51.12
C ARG A 336 17.79 -12.57 49.69
#